data_605e4d3a4190e6a92995bfa9f4752530
#
_entry.id   605e4d3a4190e6a92995bfa9f4752530
#
_cell.length_a   1.000
_cell.length_b   1.000
_cell.length_c   1.000
_cell.angle_alpha   90.00
_cell.angle_beta   90.00
_cell.angle_gamma   90.00
#
_symmetry.space_group_name_H-M   'P 1'
#
loop_
_entity.id
_entity.type
_entity.pdbx_description
1 polymer ?
#
loop_
_entity_poly.entity_id
_entity_poly.type
_entity_poly.pdbx_seq_one_letter_code
_entity_poly.pdbx_strand_id
1 'polypeptide(L)'
;LAFPQESYVNRSEATRDAILSWFQSIPEKVAENVRQEVTVSVPAQEPDHVRLASLGRRTESPITVMEVTAEIGGTLYLRGQDYDGYDGMTWTVSQHRTEDFSLTGEDYGEVSIRTVGERALLYLPYYPARSMALIGGNMSNTWSYTEYVIPRAGLPDDWRITAISGTATPPDLNSPYLALPDATRARAEVLLADILGGASSTVEKAEKIGDYVRASARYDLNPSRMGEGETDFALWFLESAEAGYCVHFATAAAVLLRAAGIEARYVSGYLVKTAPGTPADVTEKNAHAWAEYYEPTLGAWLVLEATPSDMAAAQQPTPETV
;
A
#
# COMPACT_ATOMS: atom_id res chain seq x y z
N LEU A 1 -2.14 21.10 30.43
CA LEU A 1 -3.06 20.22 31.16
C LEU A 1 -2.67 18.79 30.81
N ALA A 2 -1.92 18.13 31.71
CA ALA A 2 -1.55 16.72 31.53
C ALA A 2 -2.80 15.85 31.75
N PHE A 3 -3.17 15.06 30.76
CA PHE A 3 -4.14 14.00 30.92
C PHE A 3 -3.50 12.82 31.69
N PRO A 4 -4.17 12.24 32.70
CA PRO A 4 -3.59 11.13 33.46
C PRO A 4 -3.48 9.89 32.59
N GLN A 5 -2.28 9.38 32.42
CA GLN A 5 -1.98 8.14 31.67
C GLN A 5 -2.73 6.90 32.23
N GLU A 6 -3.05 6.90 33.51
CA GLU A 6 -3.75 5.77 34.19
C GLU A 6 -5.16 5.47 33.66
N SER A 7 -5.85 6.44 33.03
CA SER A 7 -7.21 6.20 32.51
C SER A 7 -7.25 5.49 31.17
N TYR A 8 -6.13 5.46 30.43
CA TYR A 8 -6.04 4.81 29.12
C TYR A 8 -5.63 3.34 29.24
N VAL A 9 -4.70 3.02 30.11
CA VAL A 9 -4.25 1.64 30.37
C VAL A 9 -5.42 0.78 30.89
N ASN A 10 -6.24 1.31 31.79
CA ASN A 10 -7.41 0.60 32.35
C ASN A 10 -8.53 0.35 31.35
N ARG A 11 -8.67 1.13 30.28
CA ARG A 11 -9.69 0.86 29.25
C ARG A 11 -9.29 -0.26 28.29
N SER A 12 -8.03 -0.34 27.92
CA SER A 12 -7.54 -1.41 27.05
C SER A 12 -7.51 -2.77 27.76
N GLU A 13 -7.13 -2.80 29.04
CA GLU A 13 -7.17 -4.03 29.85
C GLU A 13 -8.62 -4.49 30.14
N ALA A 14 -9.51 -3.58 30.49
CA ALA A 14 -10.93 -3.92 30.71
C ALA A 14 -11.61 -4.42 29.43
N THR A 15 -11.27 -3.88 28.28
CA THR A 15 -11.77 -4.34 26.98
C THR A 15 -11.18 -5.71 26.60
N ARG A 16 -9.88 -5.92 26.84
CA ARG A 16 -9.21 -7.20 26.65
C ARG A 16 -9.78 -8.28 27.55
N ASP A 17 -9.96 -7.98 28.84
CA ASP A 17 -10.50 -8.93 29.81
C ASP A 17 -11.98 -9.25 29.55
N ALA A 18 -12.77 -8.29 29.08
CA ALA A 18 -14.15 -8.51 28.64
C ALA A 18 -14.20 -9.41 27.39
N ILE A 19 -13.32 -9.22 26.42
CA ILE A 19 -13.20 -10.07 25.24
C ILE A 19 -12.74 -11.48 25.63
N LEU A 20 -11.75 -11.62 26.48
CA LEU A 20 -11.25 -12.91 26.95
C LEU A 20 -12.31 -13.67 27.78
N SER A 21 -13.07 -12.97 28.65
CA SER A 21 -14.14 -13.59 29.42
C SER A 21 -15.31 -14.01 28.53
N TRP A 22 -15.60 -13.24 27.49
CA TRP A 22 -16.61 -13.60 26.50
C TRP A 22 -16.20 -14.86 25.73
N PHE A 23 -14.95 -14.96 25.28
CA PHE A 23 -14.44 -16.18 24.64
C PHE A 23 -14.47 -17.42 25.56
N GLN A 24 -14.23 -17.25 26.85
CA GLN A 24 -14.30 -18.35 27.84
C GLN A 24 -15.74 -18.80 28.14
N SER A 25 -16.75 -17.95 27.88
CA SER A 25 -18.16 -18.24 28.10
C SER A 25 -18.85 -18.96 26.92
N ILE A 26 -18.18 -19.11 25.78
CA ILE A 26 -18.73 -19.76 24.58
C ILE A 26 -18.65 -21.29 24.74
N PRO A 27 -19.77 -22.04 24.58
CA PRO A 27 -19.75 -23.50 24.61
C PRO A 27 -18.78 -24.07 23.56
N GLU A 28 -18.04 -25.11 23.90
CA GLU A 28 -16.92 -25.65 23.11
C GLU A 28 -17.26 -25.96 21.65
N LYS A 29 -18.49 -26.44 21.37
CA LYS A 29 -18.98 -26.69 20.01
C LYS A 29 -19.25 -25.41 19.17
N VAL A 30 -19.55 -24.30 19.83
CA VAL A 30 -19.75 -23.01 19.18
C VAL A 30 -18.38 -22.33 18.99
N ALA A 31 -17.45 -22.53 19.93
CA ALA A 31 -16.09 -22.01 19.84
C ALA A 31 -15.31 -22.61 18.67
N GLU A 32 -15.57 -23.86 18.29
CA GLU A 32 -14.91 -24.52 17.17
C GLU A 32 -15.40 -23.96 15.81
N ASN A 33 -16.70 -23.70 15.67
CA ASN A 33 -17.25 -23.04 14.48
C ASN A 33 -16.85 -21.55 14.40
N VAL A 34 -16.82 -20.85 15.54
CA VAL A 34 -16.35 -19.44 15.61
C VAL A 34 -14.85 -19.36 15.33
N ARG A 35 -14.04 -20.34 15.75
CA ARG A 35 -12.60 -20.40 15.42
C ARG A 35 -12.34 -20.67 13.94
N GLN A 36 -13.24 -21.34 13.23
CA GLN A 36 -13.13 -21.50 11.78
C GLN A 36 -13.56 -20.26 10.97
N GLU A 37 -14.48 -19.44 11.51
CA GLU A 37 -14.91 -18.20 10.86
C GLU A 37 -14.11 -16.96 11.29
N VAL A 38 -13.55 -16.96 12.49
CA VAL A 38 -12.69 -15.89 13.01
C VAL A 38 -11.24 -16.37 13.01
N THR A 39 -10.73 -16.72 11.86
CA THR A 39 -9.29 -16.57 11.63
C THR A 39 -9.05 -15.07 11.43
N VAL A 40 -9.00 -14.34 12.55
CA VAL A 40 -8.45 -12.98 12.57
C VAL A 40 -6.95 -13.17 12.30
N SER A 41 -6.58 -13.30 11.04
CA SER A 41 -5.22 -13.09 10.62
C SER A 41 -4.98 -11.58 10.70
N VAL A 42 -4.70 -11.09 11.90
CA VAL A 42 -3.97 -9.85 12.04
C VAL A 42 -2.60 -10.18 11.45
N PRO A 43 -2.22 -9.64 10.28
CA PRO A 43 -0.87 -9.88 9.78
C PRO A 43 0.07 -9.25 10.79
N ALA A 44 0.68 -10.07 11.64
CA ALA A 44 1.71 -9.62 12.58
C ALA A 44 2.94 -9.10 11.81
N GLN A 45 3.00 -9.38 10.50
CA GLN A 45 4.07 -9.02 9.60
C GLN A 45 3.54 -9.05 8.17
N GLU A 46 3.85 -8.03 7.36
CA GLU A 46 3.60 -8.08 5.93
C GLU A 46 4.37 -9.29 5.36
N PRO A 47 3.75 -10.07 4.47
CA PRO A 47 4.41 -11.26 3.95
C PRO A 47 5.58 -10.88 3.02
N ASP A 48 6.67 -11.63 3.05
CA ASP A 48 7.82 -11.45 2.15
C ASP A 48 7.45 -11.67 0.67
N HIS A 49 6.23 -12.12 0.40
CA HIS A 49 5.72 -12.38 -0.93
C HIS A 49 4.21 -12.17 -1.02
N VAL A 50 3.72 -11.71 -2.17
CA VAL A 50 2.31 -11.60 -2.52
C VAL A 50 2.00 -12.60 -3.63
N ARG A 51 1.25 -13.66 -3.32
CA ARG A 51 0.84 -14.69 -4.28
C ARG A 51 -0.41 -14.22 -5.03
N LEU A 52 -0.23 -13.80 -6.27
CA LEU A 52 -1.29 -13.20 -7.08
C LEU A 52 -2.31 -14.23 -7.58
N ALA A 53 -1.87 -15.40 -8.01
CA ALA A 53 -2.75 -16.46 -8.51
C ALA A 53 -3.80 -16.95 -7.50
N SER A 54 -3.55 -16.76 -6.20
CA SER A 54 -4.48 -17.14 -5.14
C SER A 54 -5.50 -16.05 -4.80
N LEU A 55 -5.38 -14.86 -5.40
CA LEU A 55 -6.28 -13.75 -5.14
C LEU A 55 -7.72 -14.10 -5.56
N GLY A 56 -8.65 -13.67 -4.74
CA GLY A 56 -10.08 -13.84 -4.96
C GLY A 56 -10.83 -12.81 -4.15
N ARG A 57 -12.00 -13.15 -3.63
CA ARG A 57 -12.78 -12.23 -2.80
C ARG A 57 -11.94 -11.67 -1.65
N ARG A 58 -11.87 -10.34 -1.54
CA ARG A 58 -11.28 -9.64 -0.41
C ARG A 58 -12.36 -9.41 0.65
N THR A 59 -12.10 -9.86 1.86
CA THR A 59 -12.93 -9.55 3.04
C THR A 59 -12.26 -8.42 3.81
N GLU A 60 -13.01 -7.39 4.13
CA GLU A 60 -12.52 -6.24 4.89
C GLU A 60 -12.98 -6.34 6.34
N SER A 61 -12.04 -6.17 7.26
CA SER A 61 -12.32 -6.14 8.70
C SER A 61 -12.42 -4.69 9.20
N PRO A 62 -13.39 -4.35 10.06
CA PRO A 62 -13.49 -3.04 10.69
C PRO A 62 -12.56 -2.89 11.91
N ILE A 63 -11.68 -3.86 12.16
CA ILE A 63 -10.77 -3.83 13.31
C ILE A 63 -9.74 -2.73 13.11
N THR A 64 -9.64 -1.81 14.10
CA THR A 64 -8.63 -0.76 14.13
C THR A 64 -7.24 -1.37 14.29
N VAL A 65 -6.34 -1.04 13.38
CA VAL A 65 -4.94 -1.50 13.38
C VAL A 65 -3.97 -0.42 13.84
N MET A 66 -4.34 0.85 13.65
CA MET A 66 -3.58 1.99 14.13
C MET A 66 -4.46 3.23 14.21
N GLU A 67 -4.02 4.24 14.93
CA GLU A 67 -4.56 5.60 14.97
C GLU A 67 -3.52 6.56 14.38
N VAL A 68 -3.95 7.45 13.53
CA VAL A 68 -3.06 8.39 12.84
C VAL A 68 -3.54 9.81 13.06
N THR A 69 -2.63 10.68 13.49
CA THR A 69 -2.88 12.12 13.61
C THR A 69 -1.87 12.86 12.75
N ALA A 70 -2.33 13.74 11.87
CA ALA A 70 -1.48 14.56 11.03
C ALA A 70 -1.75 16.05 11.26
N GLU A 71 -0.71 16.87 11.24
CA GLU A 71 -0.84 18.33 11.37
C GLU A 71 -1.52 18.94 10.13
N ILE A 72 -1.33 18.32 8.96
CA ILE A 72 -1.95 18.73 7.70
C ILE A 72 -2.91 17.63 7.25
N GLY A 73 -4.15 18.00 6.97
CA GLY A 73 -5.17 17.08 6.48
C GLY A 73 -4.95 16.70 5.02
N GLY A 74 -5.60 15.60 4.62
CA GLY A 74 -5.57 15.10 3.25
C GLY A 74 -5.55 13.58 3.19
N THR A 75 -5.18 13.06 2.03
CA THR A 75 -4.99 11.63 1.83
C THR A 75 -3.53 11.27 2.11
N LEU A 76 -3.31 10.38 3.07
CA LEU A 76 -2.00 9.84 3.41
C LEU A 76 -1.86 8.42 2.89
N TYR A 77 -0.79 8.17 2.14
CA TYR A 77 -0.30 6.83 1.87
C TYR A 77 0.69 6.47 2.98
N LEU A 78 0.34 5.48 3.77
CA LEU A 78 1.22 4.92 4.80
C LEU A 78 1.88 3.68 4.23
N ARG A 79 3.10 3.85 3.74
CA ARG A 79 3.89 2.81 3.09
C ARG A 79 4.33 1.78 4.12
N GLY A 80 3.98 0.52 3.86
CA GLY A 80 4.42 -0.63 4.64
C GLY A 80 5.57 -1.34 3.94
N GLN A 81 5.28 -2.38 3.17
CA GLN A 81 6.26 -3.20 2.45
C GLN A 81 6.28 -2.86 0.96
N ASP A 82 7.47 -2.76 0.40
CA ASP A 82 7.70 -2.75 -1.05
C ASP A 82 8.25 -4.08 -1.54
N TYR A 83 7.97 -4.39 -2.80
CA TYR A 83 8.33 -5.64 -3.46
C TYR A 83 8.99 -5.33 -4.79
N ASP A 84 10.17 -5.87 -4.99
CA ASP A 84 11.01 -5.62 -6.15
C ASP A 84 11.14 -6.82 -7.10
N GLY A 85 10.92 -8.04 -6.64
CA GLY A 85 10.91 -9.25 -7.45
C GLY A 85 9.52 -9.53 -8.04
N TYR A 86 9.44 -9.84 -9.34
CA TYR A 86 8.22 -10.25 -10.02
C TYR A 86 8.49 -11.41 -10.96
N ASP A 87 7.75 -12.52 -10.81
CA ASP A 87 7.90 -13.74 -11.60
C ASP A 87 6.71 -14.05 -12.53
N GLY A 88 5.75 -13.13 -12.65
CA GLY A 88 4.48 -13.29 -13.35
C GLY A 88 3.31 -13.65 -12.44
N MET A 89 3.56 -14.30 -11.31
CA MET A 89 2.53 -14.82 -10.40
C MET A 89 2.71 -14.37 -8.96
N THR A 90 3.87 -13.83 -8.62
CA THR A 90 4.24 -13.50 -7.24
C THR A 90 5.09 -12.25 -7.22
N TRP A 91 4.80 -11.37 -6.28
CA TRP A 91 5.71 -10.32 -5.85
C TRP A 91 6.54 -10.82 -4.68
N THR A 92 7.84 -10.54 -4.70
CA THR A 92 8.79 -10.94 -3.63
C THR A 92 9.66 -9.76 -3.21
N VAL A 93 10.14 -9.82 -1.98
CA VAL A 93 11.18 -8.92 -1.47
C VAL A 93 12.52 -9.59 -1.71
N SER A 94 13.35 -9.06 -2.61
CA SER A 94 14.66 -9.65 -2.90
C SER A 94 15.76 -9.19 -1.94
N GLN A 95 15.65 -7.96 -1.41
CA GLN A 95 16.60 -7.42 -0.45
C GLN A 95 15.90 -6.44 0.49
N HIS A 96 16.15 -6.57 1.79
CA HIS A 96 15.81 -5.53 2.75
C HIS A 96 16.80 -4.36 2.58
N ARG A 97 16.40 -3.35 1.84
CA ARG A 97 17.19 -2.11 1.71
C ARG A 97 16.69 -1.08 2.71
N THR A 98 17.61 -0.54 3.50
CA THR A 98 17.39 0.74 4.17
C THR A 98 17.55 1.84 3.12
N GLU A 99 16.44 2.33 2.55
CA GLU A 99 16.47 3.47 1.65
C GLU A 99 16.43 4.75 2.48
N ASP A 100 17.23 5.74 2.09
CA ASP A 100 17.10 7.09 2.61
C ASP A 100 15.96 7.79 1.86
N PHE A 101 14.82 7.97 2.53
CA PHE A 101 13.64 8.64 1.96
C PHE A 101 13.61 10.14 2.26
N SER A 102 14.66 10.68 2.87
CA SER A 102 14.68 12.08 3.25
C SER A 102 14.80 12.97 2.02
N LEU A 103 13.73 13.67 1.69
CA LEU A 103 13.81 14.81 0.78
C LEU A 103 14.25 16.05 1.57
N THR A 104 15.19 16.81 0.99
CA THR A 104 15.51 18.16 1.44
C THR A 104 14.42 19.10 0.94
N GLY A 105 13.35 19.24 1.70
CA GLY A 105 12.22 20.11 1.41
C GLY A 105 11.81 20.94 2.60
N GLU A 106 10.84 21.83 2.41
CA GLU A 106 10.23 22.57 3.51
C GLU A 106 9.48 21.63 4.45
N ASP A 107 9.35 22.01 5.72
CA ASP A 107 8.64 21.24 6.73
C ASP A 107 7.14 21.17 6.39
N TYR A 108 6.65 19.98 6.12
CA TYR A 108 5.25 19.72 5.76
C TYR A 108 4.43 19.20 6.93
N GLY A 109 4.90 19.43 8.16
CA GLY A 109 4.26 19.02 9.41
C GLY A 109 4.62 17.60 9.84
N GLU A 110 3.98 17.17 10.91
CA GLU A 110 4.26 15.89 11.56
C GLU A 110 3.08 14.91 11.40
N VAL A 111 3.40 13.63 11.37
CA VAL A 111 2.44 12.54 11.42
C VAL A 111 2.78 11.66 12.62
N SER A 112 1.85 11.57 13.57
CA SER A 112 1.91 10.67 14.72
C SER A 112 1.11 9.41 14.42
N ILE A 113 1.71 8.26 14.64
CA ILE A 113 1.10 6.95 14.40
C ILE A 113 1.19 6.13 15.68
N ARG A 114 0.04 5.68 16.17
CA ARG A 114 -0.10 4.76 17.31
C ARG A 114 -0.67 3.45 16.81
N THR A 115 0.07 2.35 16.96
CA THR A 115 -0.37 1.02 16.55
C THR A 115 -1.20 0.34 17.63
N VAL A 116 -2.17 -0.46 17.22
CA VAL A 116 -2.87 -1.37 18.12
C VAL A 116 -2.05 -2.66 18.25
N GLY A 117 -1.47 -2.87 19.44
CA GLY A 117 -0.52 -3.95 19.68
C GLY A 117 0.89 -3.65 19.13
N GLU A 118 1.80 -4.60 19.38
CA GLU A 118 3.17 -4.52 18.88
C GLU A 118 3.21 -4.91 17.40
N ARG A 119 3.94 -4.13 16.61
CA ARG A 119 4.14 -4.37 15.19
C ARG A 119 5.60 -4.34 14.83
N ALA A 120 6.02 -5.29 13.97
CA ALA A 120 7.38 -5.36 13.46
C ALA A 120 7.62 -4.42 12.26
N LEU A 121 6.56 -4.00 11.57
CA LEU A 121 6.63 -3.15 10.41
C LEU A 121 6.18 -1.72 10.75
N LEU A 122 6.99 -0.74 10.38
CA LEU A 122 6.65 0.67 10.44
C LEU A 122 5.93 1.09 9.16
N TYR A 123 4.80 1.79 9.32
CA TYR A 123 4.09 2.42 8.22
C TYR A 123 4.51 3.87 8.10
N LEU A 124 5.14 4.22 6.99
CA LEU A 124 5.77 5.52 6.80
C LEU A 124 4.96 6.39 5.84
N PRO A 125 4.62 7.63 6.20
CA PRO A 125 4.13 8.59 5.23
C PRO A 125 5.23 8.90 4.21
N TYR A 126 4.84 9.32 3.01
CA TYR A 126 5.83 9.73 2.01
C TYR A 126 6.60 10.98 2.43
N TYR A 127 7.85 11.00 1.99
CA TYR A 127 8.81 12.11 2.16
C TYR A 127 9.09 12.48 3.61
N PRO A 128 9.55 11.53 4.44
CA PRO A 128 9.99 11.85 5.79
C PRO A 128 11.18 12.83 5.73
N ALA A 129 11.10 13.94 6.46
CA ALA A 129 12.10 15.01 6.39
C ALA A 129 13.28 14.82 7.34
N ARG A 130 13.12 14.02 8.40
CA ARG A 130 14.10 13.83 9.48
C ARG A 130 13.99 12.45 10.08
N SER A 131 14.92 12.18 10.98
CA SER A 131 14.87 10.97 11.80
C SER A 131 13.57 10.90 12.60
N MET A 132 12.96 9.75 12.55
CA MET A 132 11.75 9.42 13.27
C MET A 132 11.98 9.41 14.79
N ALA A 133 11.04 9.95 15.55
CA ALA A 133 11.00 9.82 17.00
C ALA A 133 10.15 8.62 17.40
N LEU A 134 10.78 7.61 18.03
CA LEU A 134 10.09 6.47 18.61
C LEU A 134 9.69 6.79 20.04
N ILE A 135 8.40 6.75 20.36
CA ILE A 135 7.87 7.12 21.66
C ILE A 135 7.60 5.89 22.52
N GLY A 136 7.27 4.76 21.92
CA GLY A 136 7.01 3.51 22.64
C GLY A 136 7.53 2.30 21.87
N GLY A 137 7.74 1.19 22.59
CA GLY A 137 8.16 -0.08 21.99
C GLY A 137 9.30 -0.75 22.77
N ASN A 138 9.51 -2.02 22.46
CA ASN A 138 10.58 -2.83 23.03
C ASN A 138 11.65 -3.09 21.95
N MET A 139 12.89 -2.70 22.23
CA MET A 139 14.05 -2.89 21.34
C MET A 139 14.80 -4.20 21.62
N SER A 140 14.15 -5.21 22.17
CA SER A 140 14.74 -6.54 22.22
C SER A 140 14.65 -7.20 20.85
N ASN A 141 15.48 -8.17 20.54
CA ASN A 141 15.71 -8.92 19.29
C ASN A 141 14.68 -8.90 18.15
N THR A 142 13.49 -8.38 18.36
CA THR A 142 12.45 -8.05 17.38
C THR A 142 12.06 -6.59 17.58
N TRP A 143 12.22 -5.80 16.54
CA TRP A 143 11.80 -4.40 16.55
C TRP A 143 10.28 -4.35 16.60
N SER A 144 9.70 -3.97 17.72
CA SER A 144 8.27 -3.72 17.85
C SER A 144 8.02 -2.29 18.32
N TYR A 145 7.08 -1.62 17.68
CA TYR A 145 6.77 -0.21 17.92
C TYR A 145 5.29 -0.08 18.26
N THR A 146 4.99 0.75 19.24
CA THR A 146 3.61 1.07 19.64
C THR A 146 3.20 2.49 19.29
N GLU A 147 4.17 3.41 19.23
CA GLU A 147 3.93 4.80 18.87
C GLU A 147 5.17 5.43 18.26
N TYR A 148 5.01 6.21 17.20
CA TYR A 148 6.10 6.96 16.58
C TYR A 148 5.61 8.22 15.87
N VAL A 149 6.50 9.22 15.75
CA VAL A 149 6.24 10.50 15.10
C VAL A 149 7.23 10.69 13.96
N ILE A 150 6.73 11.08 12.80
CA ILE A 150 7.52 11.26 11.59
C ILE A 150 7.33 12.68 11.08
N PRO A 151 8.39 13.52 11.09
CA PRO A 151 8.39 14.76 10.34
C PRO A 151 8.35 14.50 8.84
N ARG A 152 7.61 15.32 8.09
CA ARG A 152 7.48 15.21 6.64
C ARG A 152 8.06 16.42 5.93
N ALA A 153 8.69 16.19 4.77
CA ALA A 153 8.93 17.21 3.77
C ALA A 153 7.87 17.12 2.67
N GLY A 154 7.54 18.23 2.05
CA GLY A 154 6.72 18.25 0.83
C GLY A 154 7.58 18.00 -0.41
N LEU A 155 6.94 17.65 -1.52
CA LEU A 155 7.56 17.85 -2.83
C LEU A 155 7.62 19.36 -3.14
N PRO A 156 8.61 19.85 -3.90
CA PRO A 156 8.61 21.22 -4.38
C PRO A 156 7.30 21.55 -5.10
N ASP A 157 6.78 22.77 -4.96
CA ASP A 157 5.50 23.18 -5.56
C ASP A 157 5.47 23.00 -7.09
N ASP A 158 6.64 23.12 -7.74
CA ASP A 158 6.83 22.96 -9.18
C ASP A 158 7.38 21.59 -9.61
N TRP A 159 7.30 20.56 -8.73
CA TRP A 159 7.96 19.28 -8.97
C TRP A 159 7.57 18.62 -10.30
N ARG A 160 6.31 18.73 -10.75
CA ARG A 160 5.88 18.17 -12.04
C ARG A 160 6.56 18.88 -13.21
N ILE A 161 6.67 20.20 -13.16
CA ILE A 161 7.32 20.99 -14.19
C ILE A 161 8.81 20.65 -14.24
N THR A 162 9.44 20.54 -13.08
CA THR A 162 10.86 20.18 -12.96
C THR A 162 11.10 18.76 -13.49
N ALA A 163 10.28 17.78 -13.12
CA ALA A 163 10.39 16.41 -13.61
C ALA A 163 10.15 16.27 -15.11
N ILE A 164 9.22 17.03 -15.70
CA ILE A 164 8.94 17.02 -17.15
C ILE A 164 10.05 17.70 -17.94
N SER A 165 10.63 18.78 -17.42
CA SER A 165 11.65 19.58 -18.11
C SER A 165 13.09 19.18 -17.80
N GLY A 166 13.30 18.35 -16.78
CA GLY A 166 14.65 17.89 -16.37
C GLY A 166 15.24 16.84 -17.32
N THR A 167 16.55 16.67 -17.21
CA THR A 167 17.27 15.57 -17.90
C THR A 167 17.32 14.36 -16.98
N ALA A 168 16.61 13.30 -17.35
CA ALA A 168 16.63 12.05 -16.60
C ALA A 168 17.99 11.35 -16.76
N THR A 169 18.49 10.76 -15.67
CA THR A 169 19.60 9.81 -15.72
C THR A 169 19.09 8.51 -16.35
N PRO A 170 19.83 7.90 -17.31
CA PRO A 170 19.43 6.61 -17.84
C PRO A 170 19.30 5.57 -16.72
N PRO A 171 18.27 4.70 -16.78
CA PRO A 171 18.08 3.68 -15.76
C PRO A 171 19.22 2.66 -15.80
N ASP A 172 19.58 2.11 -14.64
CA ASP A 172 20.45 0.94 -14.57
C ASP A 172 19.68 -0.29 -15.08
N LEU A 173 20.03 -0.78 -16.26
CA LEU A 173 19.34 -1.93 -16.87
C LEU A 173 19.45 -3.23 -16.06
N ASN A 174 20.36 -3.30 -15.09
CA ASN A 174 20.47 -4.41 -14.14
C ASN A 174 19.69 -4.17 -12.85
N SER A 175 18.96 -3.07 -12.75
CA SER A 175 18.14 -2.77 -11.58
C SER A 175 17.07 -3.83 -11.37
N PRO A 176 16.90 -4.37 -10.15
CA PRO A 176 15.81 -5.29 -9.84
C PRO A 176 14.43 -4.66 -10.06
N TYR A 177 14.37 -3.33 -10.00
CA TYR A 177 13.13 -2.57 -10.24
C TYR A 177 12.72 -2.47 -11.70
N LEU A 178 13.54 -2.98 -12.62
CA LEU A 178 13.22 -3.15 -14.04
C LEU A 178 12.98 -4.61 -14.43
N ALA A 179 13.29 -5.57 -13.55
CA ALA A 179 13.23 -6.99 -13.87
C ALA A 179 11.79 -7.45 -14.15
N LEU A 180 11.62 -8.15 -15.27
CA LEU A 180 10.38 -8.82 -15.69
C LEU A 180 10.76 -10.13 -16.40
N PRO A 181 9.91 -11.18 -16.35
CA PRO A 181 10.04 -12.31 -17.24
C PRO A 181 10.01 -11.85 -18.72
N ASP A 182 10.81 -12.47 -19.58
CA ASP A 182 10.94 -12.04 -20.98
C ASP A 182 9.61 -12.04 -21.73
N ALA A 183 8.78 -13.05 -21.53
CA ALA A 183 7.46 -13.14 -22.14
C ALA A 183 6.52 -12.02 -21.67
N THR A 184 6.55 -11.68 -20.40
CA THR A 184 5.79 -10.58 -19.82
C THR A 184 6.22 -9.25 -20.41
N ARG A 185 7.55 -9.01 -20.47
CA ARG A 185 8.12 -7.80 -21.07
C ARG A 185 7.68 -7.62 -22.52
N ALA A 186 7.87 -8.66 -23.35
CA ALA A 186 7.55 -8.58 -24.76
C ALA A 186 6.06 -8.27 -25.01
N ARG A 187 5.16 -8.87 -24.20
CA ARG A 187 3.73 -8.63 -24.33
C ARG A 187 3.33 -7.23 -23.83
N ALA A 188 3.87 -6.80 -22.71
CA ALA A 188 3.65 -5.47 -22.16
C ALA A 188 4.13 -4.35 -23.10
N GLU A 189 5.27 -4.54 -23.79
CA GLU A 189 5.78 -3.60 -24.79
C GLU A 189 4.82 -3.42 -25.97
N VAL A 190 4.11 -4.47 -26.37
CA VAL A 190 3.05 -4.36 -27.40
C VAL A 190 1.92 -3.46 -26.93
N LEU A 191 1.45 -3.63 -25.70
CA LEU A 191 0.41 -2.74 -25.11
C LEU A 191 0.90 -1.29 -25.01
N LEU A 192 2.15 -1.09 -24.59
CA LEU A 192 2.73 0.24 -24.41
C LEU A 192 2.84 1.04 -25.71
N ALA A 193 2.95 0.41 -26.87
CA ALA A 193 3.01 1.09 -28.15
C ALA A 193 1.77 1.99 -28.38
N ASP A 194 0.61 1.51 -27.98
CA ASP A 194 -0.65 2.27 -28.09
C ASP A 194 -0.85 3.23 -26.91
N ILE A 195 -0.42 2.87 -25.71
CA ILE A 195 -0.63 3.65 -24.47
C ILE A 195 0.19 4.94 -24.48
N LEU A 196 1.48 4.84 -24.79
CA LEU A 196 2.42 5.95 -24.56
C LEU A 196 2.24 7.11 -25.54
N GLY A 197 1.90 6.85 -26.80
CA GLY A 197 1.49 7.85 -27.77
C GLY A 197 2.37 9.11 -27.82
N GLY A 198 3.70 8.93 -27.83
CA GLY A 198 4.67 10.03 -27.91
C GLY A 198 5.02 10.70 -26.57
N ALA A 199 4.62 10.15 -25.42
CA ALA A 199 5.11 10.59 -24.11
C ALA A 199 6.63 10.45 -24.04
N SER A 200 7.33 11.49 -23.57
CA SER A 200 8.78 11.58 -23.57
C SER A 200 9.39 11.52 -22.18
N SER A 201 8.75 12.12 -21.17
CA SER A 201 9.23 12.12 -19.79
C SER A 201 8.73 10.91 -19.01
N THR A 202 9.41 10.59 -17.91
CA THR A 202 9.02 9.55 -16.97
C THR A 202 7.62 9.81 -16.42
N VAL A 203 7.34 11.06 -16.00
CA VAL A 203 6.05 11.46 -15.44
C VAL A 203 4.92 11.29 -16.46
N GLU A 204 5.09 11.78 -17.70
CA GLU A 204 4.08 11.64 -18.76
C GLU A 204 3.77 10.16 -19.07
N LYS A 205 4.80 9.32 -19.13
CA LYS A 205 4.63 7.87 -19.35
C LYS A 205 3.87 7.24 -18.18
N ALA A 206 4.26 7.56 -16.93
CA ALA A 206 3.61 7.05 -15.73
C ALA A 206 2.14 7.46 -15.66
N GLU A 207 1.81 8.72 -15.96
CA GLU A 207 0.43 9.22 -15.98
C GLU A 207 -0.42 8.46 -17.02
N LYS A 208 0.07 8.29 -18.25
CA LYS A 208 -0.63 7.53 -19.29
C LYS A 208 -0.84 6.06 -18.93
N ILE A 209 0.16 5.43 -18.34
CA ILE A 209 0.06 4.05 -17.84
C ILE A 209 -0.99 3.99 -16.73
N GLY A 210 -0.97 4.91 -15.76
CA GLY A 210 -1.95 4.97 -14.69
C GLY A 210 -3.37 5.14 -15.20
N ASP A 211 -3.57 6.03 -16.17
CA ASP A 211 -4.89 6.26 -16.79
C ASP A 211 -5.39 5.03 -17.54
N TYR A 212 -4.53 4.37 -18.30
CA TYR A 212 -4.86 3.14 -19.01
C TYR A 212 -5.25 2.03 -18.04
N VAL A 213 -4.45 1.77 -17.02
CA VAL A 213 -4.70 0.73 -16.02
C VAL A 213 -5.99 1.02 -15.25
N ARG A 214 -6.24 2.28 -14.88
CA ARG A 214 -7.45 2.72 -14.18
C ARG A 214 -8.71 2.46 -15.01
N ALA A 215 -8.60 2.60 -16.33
CA ALA A 215 -9.70 2.39 -17.26
C ALA A 215 -9.88 0.92 -17.69
N SER A 216 -8.92 0.03 -17.41
CA SER A 216 -8.92 -1.34 -17.92
C SER A 216 -9.99 -2.24 -17.30
N ALA A 217 -10.39 -1.98 -16.04
CA ALA A 217 -11.35 -2.81 -15.31
C ALA A 217 -12.13 -1.97 -14.28
N ARG A 218 -13.28 -2.47 -13.85
CA ARG A 218 -14.02 -1.87 -12.73
C ARG A 218 -13.42 -2.27 -11.38
N TYR A 219 -13.59 -1.45 -10.36
CA TYR A 219 -13.21 -1.82 -8.99
C TYR A 219 -14.25 -2.76 -8.39
N ASP A 220 -13.80 -3.90 -7.85
CA ASP A 220 -14.64 -4.89 -7.20
C ASP A 220 -13.83 -5.71 -6.18
N LEU A 221 -14.34 -5.85 -4.97
CA LEU A 221 -13.72 -6.66 -3.91
C LEU A 221 -13.97 -8.18 -4.09
N ASN A 222 -14.82 -8.55 -5.04
CA ASN A 222 -15.12 -9.94 -5.38
C ASN A 222 -14.90 -10.24 -6.87
N PRO A 223 -13.69 -10.00 -7.42
CA PRO A 223 -13.40 -10.25 -8.81
C PRO A 223 -13.37 -11.76 -9.13
N SER A 224 -13.48 -12.09 -10.41
CA SER A 224 -13.17 -13.42 -10.88
C SER A 224 -11.73 -13.77 -10.59
N ARG A 225 -11.45 -15.02 -10.28
CA ARG A 225 -10.08 -15.51 -10.15
C ARG A 225 -9.45 -15.67 -11.53
N MET A 226 -8.14 -15.56 -11.57
CA MET A 226 -7.36 -15.88 -12.76
C MET A 226 -7.63 -17.33 -13.19
N GLY A 227 -7.80 -17.53 -14.50
CA GLY A 227 -8.10 -18.84 -15.09
C GLY A 227 -6.92 -19.82 -15.00
N GLU A 228 -7.23 -21.12 -15.07
CA GLU A 228 -6.20 -22.14 -15.21
C GLU A 228 -5.47 -21.98 -16.55
N GLY A 229 -4.14 -22.09 -16.54
CA GLY A 229 -3.30 -21.96 -17.74
C GLY A 229 -2.77 -20.55 -18.02
N GLU A 230 -3.24 -19.53 -17.30
CA GLU A 230 -2.63 -18.20 -17.35
C GLU A 230 -1.23 -18.23 -16.71
N THR A 231 -0.28 -17.53 -17.30
CA THR A 231 1.12 -17.55 -16.88
C THR A 231 1.61 -16.22 -16.32
N ASP A 232 0.81 -15.15 -16.45
CA ASP A 232 1.14 -13.82 -15.94
C ASP A 232 -0.11 -13.11 -15.47
N PHE A 233 -0.10 -12.70 -14.21
CA PHE A 233 -1.25 -12.07 -13.57
C PHE A 233 -1.55 -10.66 -14.10
N ALA A 234 -0.51 -9.85 -14.35
CA ALA A 234 -0.69 -8.50 -14.84
C ALA A 234 -1.29 -8.50 -16.25
N LEU A 235 -0.79 -9.36 -17.12
CA LEU A 235 -1.29 -9.50 -18.49
C LEU A 235 -2.72 -10.05 -18.51
N TRP A 236 -3.00 -11.10 -17.72
CA TRP A 236 -4.35 -11.60 -17.57
C TRP A 236 -5.31 -10.50 -17.09
N PHE A 237 -4.91 -9.71 -16.10
CA PHE A 237 -5.75 -8.64 -15.59
C PHE A 237 -6.04 -7.58 -16.66
N LEU A 238 -5.04 -7.16 -17.43
CA LEU A 238 -5.19 -6.14 -18.47
C LEU A 238 -5.98 -6.61 -19.69
N GLU A 239 -5.93 -7.90 -20.03
CA GLU A 239 -6.48 -8.43 -21.28
C GLU A 239 -7.79 -9.18 -21.10
N SER A 240 -8.07 -9.71 -19.91
CA SER A 240 -9.16 -10.66 -19.70
C SER A 240 -10.04 -10.37 -18.48
N ALA A 241 -9.54 -9.67 -17.47
CA ALA A 241 -10.31 -9.41 -16.25
C ALA A 241 -11.25 -8.22 -16.43
N GLU A 242 -12.52 -8.38 -16.01
CA GLU A 242 -13.51 -7.30 -16.04
C GLU A 242 -13.49 -6.45 -14.77
N ALA A 243 -12.90 -6.98 -13.70
CA ALA A 243 -12.87 -6.35 -12.39
C ALA A 243 -11.66 -6.77 -11.57
N GLY A 244 -11.27 -5.90 -10.63
CA GLY A 244 -10.22 -6.14 -9.67
C GLY A 244 -10.27 -5.17 -8.50
N TYR A 245 -9.38 -5.35 -7.53
CA TYR A 245 -9.15 -4.39 -6.45
C TYR A 245 -7.68 -3.93 -6.46
N CYS A 246 -7.30 -3.05 -5.56
CA CYS A 246 -6.01 -2.33 -5.57
C CYS A 246 -4.79 -3.19 -5.96
N VAL A 247 -4.70 -4.46 -5.50
CA VAL A 247 -3.58 -5.37 -5.85
C VAL A 247 -3.48 -5.61 -7.35
N HIS A 248 -4.62 -5.76 -8.05
CA HIS A 248 -4.66 -5.99 -9.49
C HIS A 248 -4.13 -4.78 -10.25
N PHE A 249 -4.68 -3.60 -9.94
CA PHE A 249 -4.30 -2.33 -10.57
C PHE A 249 -2.84 -1.97 -10.29
N ALA A 250 -2.39 -2.10 -9.02
CA ALA A 250 -1.01 -1.82 -8.64
C ALA A 250 -0.01 -2.74 -9.35
N THR A 251 -0.34 -4.04 -9.46
CA THR A 251 0.49 -5.02 -10.17
C THR A 251 0.60 -4.66 -11.66
N ALA A 252 -0.51 -4.40 -12.32
CA ALA A 252 -0.54 -4.04 -13.74
C ALA A 252 0.26 -2.74 -14.00
N ALA A 253 0.09 -1.73 -13.16
CA ALA A 253 0.82 -0.47 -13.27
C ALA A 253 2.34 -0.66 -13.11
N ALA A 254 2.78 -1.40 -12.09
CA ALA A 254 4.21 -1.66 -11.86
C ALA A 254 4.84 -2.45 -13.01
N VAL A 255 4.14 -3.44 -13.57
CA VAL A 255 4.62 -4.23 -14.72
C VAL A 255 4.73 -3.37 -15.98
N LEU A 256 3.72 -2.55 -16.30
CA LEU A 256 3.78 -1.65 -17.46
C LEU A 256 4.87 -0.58 -17.31
N LEU A 257 5.06 -0.02 -16.12
CA LEU A 257 6.16 0.92 -15.85
C LEU A 257 7.53 0.27 -16.13
N ARG A 258 7.76 -0.95 -15.62
CA ARG A 258 9.00 -1.70 -15.87
C ARG A 258 9.22 -2.00 -17.35
N ALA A 259 8.18 -2.39 -18.06
CA ALA A 259 8.26 -2.61 -19.50
C ALA A 259 8.52 -1.31 -20.28
N ALA A 260 8.06 -0.16 -19.78
CA ALA A 260 8.36 1.15 -20.33
C ALA A 260 9.79 1.66 -20.01
N GLY A 261 10.61 0.85 -19.32
CA GLY A 261 11.96 1.20 -18.90
C GLY A 261 12.00 2.14 -17.69
N ILE A 262 10.94 2.20 -16.91
CA ILE A 262 10.84 3.01 -15.69
C ILE A 262 10.99 2.08 -14.49
N GLU A 263 11.96 2.37 -13.61
CA GLU A 263 12.10 1.62 -12.36
C GLU A 263 10.83 1.74 -11.54
N ALA A 264 10.24 0.59 -11.18
CA ALA A 264 8.97 0.54 -10.47
C ALA A 264 8.92 -0.63 -9.48
N ARG A 265 8.09 -0.47 -8.44
CA ARG A 265 7.85 -1.50 -7.44
C ARG A 265 6.37 -1.53 -7.02
N TYR A 266 5.94 -2.68 -6.61
CA TYR A 266 4.64 -2.86 -5.97
C TYR A 266 4.78 -2.53 -4.49
N VAL A 267 3.82 -1.82 -3.92
CA VAL A 267 3.81 -1.42 -2.50
C VAL A 267 2.50 -1.80 -1.85
N SER A 268 2.56 -2.32 -0.63
CA SER A 268 1.42 -2.51 0.25
C SER A 268 1.50 -1.60 1.47
N GLY A 269 0.34 -1.20 1.99
CA GLY A 269 0.24 -0.33 3.15
C GLY A 269 -1.19 0.08 3.43
N TYR A 270 -1.39 1.31 3.87
CA TYR A 270 -2.72 1.85 4.18
C TYR A 270 -2.94 3.22 3.52
N LEU A 271 -4.18 3.46 3.11
CA LEU A 271 -4.64 4.74 2.59
C LEU A 271 -5.59 5.37 3.60
N VAL A 272 -5.23 6.55 4.13
CA VAL A 272 -5.93 7.19 5.24
C VAL A 272 -6.33 8.60 4.87
N LYS A 273 -7.58 8.98 5.16
CA LYS A 273 -8.02 10.38 5.10
C LYS A 273 -7.90 10.99 6.47
N THR A 274 -7.14 12.07 6.58
CA THR A 274 -6.91 12.81 7.82
C THR A 274 -7.49 14.22 7.76
N ALA A 275 -7.90 14.72 8.91
CA ALA A 275 -8.17 16.15 9.14
C ALA A 275 -7.09 16.71 10.08
N PRO A 276 -6.70 18.00 9.95
CA PRO A 276 -5.62 18.58 10.74
C PRO A 276 -5.82 18.37 12.24
N GLY A 277 -4.83 17.80 12.92
CA GLY A 277 -4.81 17.57 14.35
C GLY A 277 -5.90 16.63 14.90
N THR A 278 -6.66 15.95 14.01
CA THR A 278 -7.74 15.04 14.41
C THR A 278 -7.29 13.61 14.24
N PRO A 279 -7.35 12.77 15.31
CA PRO A 279 -7.06 11.34 15.19
C PRO A 279 -8.01 10.64 14.21
N ALA A 280 -7.47 9.80 13.37
CA ALA A 280 -8.19 8.95 12.42
C ALA A 280 -7.89 7.48 12.71
N ASP A 281 -8.93 6.69 12.92
CA ASP A 281 -8.82 5.24 13.03
C ASP A 281 -8.53 4.62 11.67
N VAL A 282 -7.46 3.83 11.60
CA VAL A 282 -7.10 3.03 10.45
C VAL A 282 -7.48 1.58 10.70
N THR A 283 -8.28 1.03 9.82
CA THR A 283 -8.74 -0.36 9.88
C THR A 283 -8.19 -1.16 8.70
N GLU A 284 -8.42 -2.46 8.68
CA GLU A 284 -8.05 -3.29 7.51
C GLU A 284 -8.80 -2.88 6.23
N LYS A 285 -9.92 -2.17 6.32
CA LYS A 285 -10.58 -1.56 5.15
C LYS A 285 -9.71 -0.52 4.45
N ASN A 286 -8.82 0.12 5.20
CA ASN A 286 -7.87 1.10 4.69
C ASN A 286 -6.62 0.46 4.05
N ALA A 287 -6.45 -0.87 4.17
CA ALA A 287 -5.34 -1.57 3.54
C ALA A 287 -5.40 -1.39 2.03
N HIS A 288 -4.29 -0.98 1.44
CA HIS A 288 -4.20 -0.57 0.06
C HIS A 288 -2.90 -1.02 -0.59
N ALA A 289 -2.91 -1.08 -1.92
CA ALA A 289 -1.73 -1.36 -2.71
C ALA A 289 -1.65 -0.37 -3.87
N TRP A 290 -0.44 0.04 -4.22
CA TRP A 290 -0.17 0.96 -5.31
C TRP A 290 1.16 0.64 -5.98
N ALA A 291 1.44 1.29 -7.11
CA ALA A 291 2.76 1.25 -7.70
C ALA A 291 3.56 2.49 -7.27
N GLU A 292 4.86 2.32 -7.12
CA GLU A 292 5.82 3.43 -7.07
C GLU A 292 6.71 3.40 -8.30
N TYR A 293 7.09 4.55 -8.79
CA TYR A 293 8.08 4.70 -9.85
C TYR A 293 9.16 5.70 -9.46
N TYR A 294 10.37 5.44 -9.91
CA TYR A 294 11.50 6.34 -9.68
C TYR A 294 11.52 7.46 -10.71
N GLU A 295 11.56 8.72 -10.24
CA GLU A 295 11.73 9.90 -11.09
C GLU A 295 13.18 10.40 -10.98
N PRO A 296 14.00 10.17 -12.01
CA PRO A 296 15.44 10.45 -11.93
C PRO A 296 15.78 11.94 -11.78
N THR A 297 14.93 12.84 -12.29
CA THR A 297 15.17 14.29 -12.20
C THR A 297 14.98 14.84 -10.80
N LEU A 298 14.15 14.16 -10.00
CA LEU A 298 13.91 14.48 -8.58
C LEU A 298 14.78 13.62 -7.66
N GLY A 299 15.32 12.51 -8.14
CA GLY A 299 15.97 11.52 -7.30
C GLY A 299 15.03 10.88 -6.29
N ALA A 300 13.75 10.71 -6.65
CA ALA A 300 12.70 10.32 -5.71
C ALA A 300 11.76 9.25 -6.28
N TRP A 301 11.22 8.42 -5.38
CA TRP A 301 10.14 7.50 -5.68
C TRP A 301 8.80 8.22 -5.57
N LEU A 302 7.98 8.16 -6.62
CA LEU A 302 6.67 8.78 -6.68
C LEU A 302 5.56 7.73 -6.68
N VAL A 303 4.43 8.05 -6.05
CA VAL A 303 3.23 7.21 -6.07
C VAL A 303 2.57 7.28 -7.44
N LEU A 304 2.26 6.12 -8.01
CA LEU A 304 1.31 5.99 -9.09
C LEU A 304 0.04 5.28 -8.59
N GLU A 305 -1.01 6.06 -8.36
CA GLU A 305 -2.33 5.51 -8.04
C GLU A 305 -3.08 5.15 -9.32
N ALA A 306 -3.17 3.85 -9.57
CA ALA A 306 -3.85 3.32 -10.75
C ALA A 306 -5.22 2.69 -10.41
N THR A 307 -5.63 2.71 -9.15
CA THR A 307 -6.95 2.23 -8.73
C THR A 307 -8.02 3.27 -9.06
N PRO A 308 -9.19 2.88 -9.60
CA PRO A 308 -10.29 3.80 -9.84
C PRO A 308 -10.77 4.54 -8.58
N SER A 309 -11.16 5.81 -8.73
CA SER A 309 -11.57 6.69 -7.62
C SER A 309 -12.90 6.31 -6.96
N ASP A 310 -13.70 5.48 -7.60
CA ASP A 310 -14.97 4.93 -7.10
C ASP A 310 -14.79 3.80 -6.07
N MET A 311 -13.54 3.51 -5.69
CA MET A 311 -13.19 2.64 -4.57
C MET A 311 -14.02 2.95 -3.30
N ALA A 312 -14.30 4.24 -3.03
CA ALA A 312 -15.13 4.67 -1.91
C ALA A 312 -16.62 4.30 -2.05
N ALA A 313 -17.13 4.14 -3.26
CA ALA A 313 -18.52 3.72 -3.51
C ALA A 313 -18.70 2.21 -3.37
N ALA A 314 -17.69 1.43 -3.73
CA ALA A 314 -17.71 -0.03 -3.58
C ALA A 314 -17.62 -0.49 -2.11
N GLN A 315 -17.20 0.39 -1.21
CA GLN A 315 -17.12 0.14 0.23
C GLN A 315 -18.42 0.48 1.00
N GLN A 316 -19.46 0.98 0.32
CA GLN A 316 -20.76 1.19 0.95
C GLN A 316 -21.54 -0.14 0.92
N PRO A 317 -22.15 -0.55 2.06
CA PRO A 317 -23.03 -1.71 2.05
C PRO A 317 -24.18 -1.44 1.08
N THR A 318 -24.39 -2.34 0.11
CA THR A 318 -25.62 -2.35 -0.68
C THR A 318 -26.80 -2.42 0.27
N PRO A 319 -27.80 -1.52 0.18
CA PRO A 319 -29.00 -1.66 0.98
C PRO A 319 -29.63 -3.02 0.62
N GLU A 320 -29.71 -3.91 1.62
CA GLU A 320 -30.45 -5.14 1.47
C GLU A 320 -31.89 -4.75 1.10
N THR A 321 -32.31 -5.19 -0.07
CA THR A 321 -33.71 -5.08 -0.49
C THR A 321 -34.51 -5.97 0.45
N VAL A 322 -35.29 -5.33 1.34
CA VAL A 322 -36.30 -5.97 2.19
C VAL A 322 -37.45 -6.47 1.34
#